data_0699b6e0ff2f6f9bd48e64f5ae760fc5
#
_entry.id   0699b6e0ff2f6f9bd48e64f5ae760fc5
#
_cell.length_a   1.000
_cell.length_b   1.000
_cell.length_c   1.000
_cell.angle_alpha   90.00
_cell.angle_beta   90.00
_cell.angle_gamma   90.00
#
_symmetry.space_group_name_H-M   'P 1'
#
loop_
_entity.id
_entity.type
_entity.pdbx_description
1 polymer ?
#
loop_
_entity_poly.entity_id
_entity_poly.type
_entity_poly.pdbx_seq_one_letter_code
_entity_poly.pdbx_strand_id
1 'polypeptide(L)'
;MLILELEKRTDTKHCIAVIENSDSKLCVYEAEDLRWLTFGDTVIQGVMSVSRPELLLSPVSQAFLMCFLQMKPSYSILNLGLGIGAIERAFHYLCDKQLINLSVMKSIELSPTVTECVQRFFHLPLSDIEIADALSYINTVTQQYDVILLDFCFDNADDDFLLQGDFLKQASNVLSESGELLFNYCPYSEAALVELLKLLKRDFISVTVVEFYDLKNIVIKASKSLGEVFDEAEFAMHPAIKALTEGREVSIKKIYLF
;
A
#
# COMPACT_ATOMS: atom_id res chain seq x y z
N MET A 1 -4.49 0.84 17.46
CA MET A 1 -3.78 0.77 18.76
C MET A 1 -2.27 0.93 18.59
N LEU A 2 -1.57 0.12 17.79
CA LEU A 2 -0.10 0.21 17.58
C LEU A 2 0.39 1.60 17.16
N ILE A 3 -0.20 2.21 16.12
CA ILE A 3 0.22 3.52 15.59
C ILE A 3 0.11 4.61 16.67
N LEU A 4 -1.00 4.68 17.39
CA LEU A 4 -1.19 5.67 18.47
C LEU A 4 -0.19 5.52 19.63
N GLU A 5 0.32 4.31 19.88
CA GLU A 5 1.38 4.09 20.87
C GLU A 5 2.73 4.56 20.36
N LEU A 6 3.02 4.34 19.08
CA LEU A 6 4.27 4.78 18.46
C LEU A 6 4.33 6.30 18.30
N GLU A 7 3.22 6.97 17.99
CA GLU A 7 3.14 8.44 17.95
C GLU A 7 3.60 9.06 19.27
N LYS A 8 3.25 8.46 20.43
CA LYS A 8 3.70 8.90 21.76
C LYS A 8 5.19 8.67 22.00
N ARG A 9 5.82 7.76 21.25
CA ARG A 9 7.24 7.45 21.32
C ARG A 9 8.04 8.10 20.18
N THR A 10 7.40 8.95 19.37
CA THR A 10 8.04 9.73 18.32
C THR A 10 8.71 10.96 18.94
N ASP A 11 9.82 10.72 19.63
CA ASP A 11 10.60 11.71 20.38
C ASP A 11 12.12 11.54 20.14
N THR A 12 12.91 12.47 20.64
CA THR A 12 14.36 12.47 20.45
C THR A 12 15.07 11.27 21.07
N LYS A 13 14.48 10.61 22.07
CA LYS A 13 15.08 9.45 22.75
C LYS A 13 15.05 8.21 21.86
N HIS A 14 14.03 8.09 21.04
CA HIS A 14 13.84 6.93 20.15
C HIS A 14 14.29 7.23 18.71
N CYS A 15 14.67 8.47 18.41
CA CYS A 15 15.16 8.86 17.08
C CYS A 15 16.58 8.30 16.85
N ILE A 16 16.72 7.40 15.88
CA ILE A 16 17.99 6.77 15.50
C ILE A 16 18.67 7.44 14.31
N ALA A 17 17.89 8.16 13.48
CA ALA A 17 18.43 8.91 12.35
C ALA A 17 17.50 10.06 11.94
N VAL A 18 18.13 11.13 11.45
CA VAL A 18 17.47 12.23 10.75
C VAL A 18 18.17 12.38 9.41
N ILE A 19 17.41 12.34 8.32
CA ILE A 19 17.87 12.59 6.96
C ILE A 19 17.13 13.85 6.51
N GLU A 20 17.87 14.90 6.24
CA GLU A 20 17.31 16.21 5.91
C GLU A 20 18.01 16.76 4.67
N ASN A 21 17.23 17.27 3.73
CA ASN A 21 17.69 18.05 2.59
C ASN A 21 16.84 19.33 2.45
N SER A 22 17.00 20.08 1.34
CA SER A 22 16.25 21.32 1.12
C SER A 22 14.73 21.15 1.12
N ASP A 23 14.24 19.97 0.75
CA ASP A 23 12.84 19.76 0.38
C ASP A 23 12.10 18.78 1.31
N SER A 24 12.85 18.00 2.09
CA SER A 24 12.28 16.97 2.95
C SER A 24 13.10 16.70 4.21
N LYS A 25 12.40 16.30 5.26
CA LYS A 25 12.99 15.83 6.50
C LYS A 25 12.38 14.48 6.85
N LEU A 26 13.22 13.47 6.95
CA LEU A 26 12.83 12.12 7.36
C LEU A 26 13.44 11.82 8.73
N CYS A 27 12.60 11.30 9.63
CA CYS A 27 13.06 10.86 10.94
C CYS A 27 12.78 9.37 11.12
N VAL A 28 13.81 8.60 11.44
CA VAL A 28 13.69 7.17 11.71
C VAL A 28 13.79 6.96 13.22
N TYR A 29 12.86 6.21 13.72
CA TYR A 29 12.77 5.89 15.14
C TYR A 29 12.81 4.38 15.35
N GLU A 30 13.30 3.98 16.54
CA GLU A 30 13.31 2.59 16.95
C GLU A 30 13.03 2.46 18.44
N ALA A 31 12.18 1.53 18.79
CA ALA A 31 11.92 1.13 20.17
C ALA A 31 11.55 -0.34 20.21
N GLU A 32 12.20 -1.10 21.11
CA GLU A 32 11.99 -2.55 21.23
C GLU A 32 12.23 -3.25 19.87
N ASP A 33 11.23 -3.95 19.35
CA ASP A 33 11.29 -4.63 18.05
C ASP A 33 10.69 -3.81 16.90
N LEU A 34 10.40 -2.53 17.11
CA LEU A 34 9.69 -1.71 16.12
C LEU A 34 10.58 -0.57 15.63
N ARG A 35 10.61 -0.40 14.31
CA ARG A 35 11.24 0.73 13.63
C ARG A 35 10.22 1.42 12.73
N TRP A 36 10.15 2.75 12.78
CA TRP A 36 9.18 3.52 12.01
C TRP A 36 9.76 4.79 11.43
N LEU A 37 9.07 5.33 10.41
CA LEU A 37 9.44 6.51 9.66
C LEU A 37 8.38 7.58 9.83
N THR A 38 8.81 8.85 9.94
CA THR A 38 7.96 10.03 9.79
C THR A 38 8.58 11.05 8.83
N PHE A 39 7.77 12.00 8.35
CA PHE A 39 8.24 13.11 7.50
C PHE A 39 8.57 14.37 8.32
N GLY A 40 9.18 14.19 9.50
CA GLY A 40 9.61 15.29 10.37
C GLY A 40 8.52 15.79 11.32
N ASP A 41 7.36 15.18 11.29
CA ASP A 41 6.23 15.37 12.19
C ASP A 41 6.02 14.12 13.06
N THR A 42 4.82 13.94 13.62
CA THR A 42 4.44 12.76 14.42
C THR A 42 3.65 11.72 13.62
N VAL A 43 3.33 12.00 12.35
CA VAL A 43 2.55 11.10 11.49
C VAL A 43 3.42 9.96 11.01
N ILE A 44 3.05 8.74 11.37
CA ILE A 44 3.80 7.53 11.01
C ILE A 44 3.49 7.15 9.56
N GLN A 45 4.53 7.14 8.73
CA GLN A 45 4.46 6.75 7.32
C GLN A 45 4.58 5.25 7.12
N GLY A 46 5.10 4.53 8.09
CA GLY A 46 5.21 3.09 8.07
C GLY A 46 5.95 2.56 9.29
N VAL A 47 5.67 1.31 9.65
CA VAL A 47 6.26 0.62 10.78
C VAL A 47 6.70 -0.80 10.37
N MET A 48 7.87 -1.22 10.85
CA MET A 48 8.48 -2.52 10.59
C MET A 48 8.86 -3.20 11.91
N SER A 49 8.63 -4.51 12.02
CA SER A 49 9.30 -5.32 13.03
C SER A 49 10.77 -5.53 12.62
N VAL A 50 11.69 -5.27 13.52
CA VAL A 50 13.13 -5.44 13.25
C VAL A 50 13.50 -6.92 13.14
N SER A 51 12.93 -7.76 13.99
CA SER A 51 13.16 -9.21 13.99
C SER A 51 12.39 -9.95 12.88
N ARG A 52 11.27 -9.39 12.41
CA ARG A 52 10.39 -9.98 11.40
C ARG A 52 10.01 -8.93 10.36
N PRO A 53 10.96 -8.45 9.54
CA PRO A 53 10.76 -7.31 8.63
C PRO A 53 9.75 -7.56 7.50
N GLU A 54 9.41 -8.83 7.24
CA GLU A 54 8.38 -9.24 6.28
C GLU A 54 6.94 -9.01 6.77
N LEU A 55 6.72 -8.84 8.08
CA LEU A 55 5.37 -8.69 8.62
C LEU A 55 4.73 -7.35 8.20
N LEU A 56 3.49 -7.42 7.79
CA LEU A 56 2.66 -6.24 7.54
C LEU A 56 1.96 -5.84 8.85
N LEU A 57 2.39 -4.73 9.43
CA LEU A 57 1.88 -4.26 10.73
C LEU A 57 0.74 -3.23 10.57
N SER A 58 0.59 -2.65 9.38
CA SER A 58 -0.49 -1.72 9.06
C SER A 58 -1.73 -2.46 8.52
N PRO A 59 -2.95 -2.19 9.03
CA PRO A 59 -4.18 -2.75 8.46
C PRO A 59 -4.37 -2.43 6.98
N VAL A 60 -3.95 -1.24 6.54
CA VAL A 60 -3.99 -0.83 5.12
C VAL A 60 -3.11 -1.75 4.28
N SER A 61 -1.85 -1.93 4.66
CA SER A 61 -0.93 -2.81 3.93
C SER A 61 -1.39 -4.28 3.95
N GLN A 62 -2.00 -4.73 5.06
CA GLN A 62 -2.62 -6.06 5.14
C GLN A 62 -3.78 -6.21 4.15
N ALA A 63 -4.61 -5.18 3.99
CA ALA A 63 -5.73 -5.23 3.04
C ALA A 63 -5.28 -5.29 1.57
N PHE A 64 -4.08 -4.80 1.23
CA PHE A 64 -3.52 -4.97 -0.12
C PHE A 64 -3.30 -6.44 -0.49
N LEU A 65 -3.20 -7.34 0.49
CA LEU A 65 -3.12 -8.79 0.24
C LEU A 65 -4.38 -9.37 -0.42
N MET A 66 -5.47 -8.60 -0.51
CA MET A 66 -6.66 -8.98 -1.31
C MET A 66 -6.33 -9.28 -2.77
N CYS A 67 -5.23 -8.73 -3.31
CA CYS A 67 -4.78 -9.04 -4.67
C CYS A 67 -4.43 -10.53 -4.87
N PHE A 68 -4.19 -11.27 -3.80
CA PHE A 68 -3.86 -12.70 -3.86
C PHE A 68 -5.07 -13.62 -3.64
N LEU A 69 -6.25 -13.10 -3.33
CA LEU A 69 -7.45 -13.92 -3.16
C LEU A 69 -7.84 -14.62 -4.47
N GLN A 70 -7.68 -13.95 -5.59
CA GLN A 70 -7.80 -14.58 -6.90
C GLN A 70 -6.44 -15.18 -7.29
N MET A 71 -6.33 -16.51 -7.20
CA MET A 71 -5.10 -17.23 -7.51
C MET A 71 -4.71 -17.06 -8.99
N LYS A 72 -3.46 -16.64 -9.22
CA LYS A 72 -2.84 -16.57 -10.56
C LYS A 72 -1.57 -17.41 -10.58
N PRO A 73 -1.19 -17.97 -11.75
CA PRO A 73 0.06 -18.72 -11.89
C PRO A 73 1.30 -17.86 -11.58
N SER A 74 1.20 -16.57 -11.87
CA SER A 74 2.21 -15.56 -11.58
C SER A 74 1.57 -14.19 -11.58
N TYR A 75 2.16 -13.24 -10.84
CA TYR A 75 1.69 -11.86 -10.77
C TYR A 75 2.74 -10.91 -11.32
N SER A 76 2.29 -9.91 -12.09
CA SER A 76 3.04 -8.71 -12.39
C SER A 76 2.45 -7.53 -11.61
N ILE A 77 3.27 -6.90 -10.75
CA ILE A 77 2.81 -5.90 -9.77
C ILE A 77 3.55 -4.58 -9.98
N LEU A 78 2.79 -3.50 -10.02
CA LEU A 78 3.27 -2.13 -9.98
C LEU A 78 2.85 -1.51 -8.63
N ASN A 79 3.82 -1.11 -7.82
CA ASN A 79 3.59 -0.39 -6.58
C ASN A 79 3.92 1.11 -6.78
N LEU A 80 2.94 1.96 -6.58
CA LEU A 80 3.07 3.42 -6.66
C LEU A 80 3.13 3.98 -5.23
N GLY A 81 4.31 4.44 -4.84
CA GLY A 81 4.67 4.80 -3.48
C GLY A 81 5.41 3.66 -2.75
N LEU A 82 6.61 3.96 -2.28
CA LEU A 82 7.47 2.98 -1.60
C LEU A 82 7.22 2.94 -0.08
N GLY A 83 7.00 4.10 0.51
CA GLY A 83 6.96 4.23 1.96
C GLY A 83 8.22 3.68 2.61
N ILE A 84 8.08 2.71 3.50
CA ILE A 84 9.23 2.00 4.12
C ILE A 84 9.58 0.68 3.41
N GLY A 85 9.02 0.40 2.24
CA GLY A 85 9.21 -0.86 1.50
C GLY A 85 8.56 -2.08 2.15
N ALA A 86 7.48 -1.89 2.88
CA ALA A 86 6.78 -2.97 3.58
C ALA A 86 6.19 -4.00 2.62
N ILE A 87 5.56 -3.53 1.54
CA ILE A 87 4.93 -4.36 0.53
C ILE A 87 5.98 -5.19 -0.22
N GLU A 88 7.08 -4.58 -0.62
CA GLU A 88 8.17 -5.24 -1.33
C GLU A 88 8.75 -6.39 -0.48
N ARG A 89 9.10 -6.12 0.78
CA ARG A 89 9.61 -7.16 1.69
C ARG A 89 8.62 -8.30 1.89
N ALA A 90 7.35 -7.97 2.10
CA ALA A 90 6.30 -8.95 2.31
C ALA A 90 6.12 -9.84 1.07
N PHE A 91 6.08 -9.26 -0.12
CA PHE A 91 5.84 -10.01 -1.36
C PHE A 91 7.05 -10.86 -1.76
N HIS A 92 8.27 -10.36 -1.58
CA HIS A 92 9.48 -11.18 -1.76
C HIS A 92 9.50 -12.37 -0.77
N TYR A 93 9.15 -12.15 0.49
CA TYR A 93 9.03 -13.23 1.46
C TYR A 93 8.01 -14.30 1.03
N LEU A 94 6.84 -13.89 0.50
CA LEU A 94 5.85 -14.84 -0.01
C LEU A 94 6.39 -15.65 -1.20
N CYS A 95 7.19 -15.04 -2.07
CA CYS A 95 7.88 -15.74 -3.15
C CYS A 95 8.89 -16.76 -2.62
N ASP A 96 9.72 -16.36 -1.66
CA ASP A 96 10.71 -17.25 -1.04
C ASP A 96 10.06 -18.45 -0.34
N LYS A 97 8.85 -18.26 0.19
CA LYS A 97 8.02 -19.33 0.77
C LYS A 97 7.20 -20.09 -0.25
N GLN A 98 7.30 -19.76 -1.53
CA GLN A 98 6.53 -20.39 -2.62
C GLN A 98 5.00 -20.29 -2.42
N LEU A 99 4.54 -19.25 -1.73
CA LEU A 99 3.12 -18.96 -1.54
C LEU A 99 2.52 -18.17 -2.70
N ILE A 100 3.35 -17.41 -3.40
CA ILE A 100 3.02 -16.71 -4.63
C ILE A 100 4.20 -16.82 -5.62
N ASN A 101 3.97 -16.46 -6.88
CA ASN A 101 5.02 -16.28 -7.87
C ASN A 101 4.91 -14.88 -8.48
N LEU A 102 6.01 -14.13 -8.50
CA LEU A 102 6.09 -12.82 -9.14
C LEU A 102 6.89 -12.91 -10.43
N SER A 103 6.28 -12.51 -11.55
CA SER A 103 7.00 -12.31 -12.81
C SER A 103 7.66 -10.94 -12.88
N VAL A 104 7.00 -9.94 -12.27
CA VAL A 104 7.48 -8.55 -12.15
C VAL A 104 7.01 -7.99 -10.82
N MET A 105 7.91 -7.30 -10.13
CA MET A 105 7.59 -6.36 -9.05
C MET A 105 8.32 -5.07 -9.36
N LYS A 106 7.59 -4.00 -9.59
CA LYS A 106 8.15 -2.66 -9.88
C LYS A 106 7.58 -1.65 -8.90
N SER A 107 8.45 -0.87 -8.26
CA SER A 107 8.04 0.19 -7.35
C SER A 107 8.48 1.54 -7.87
N ILE A 108 7.60 2.53 -7.79
CA ILE A 108 7.85 3.92 -8.18
C ILE A 108 7.83 4.78 -6.91
N GLU A 109 8.88 5.54 -6.70
CA GLU A 109 9.02 6.44 -5.56
C GLU A 109 9.45 7.82 -6.04
N LEU A 110 8.77 8.87 -5.59
CA LEU A 110 9.08 10.24 -5.99
C LEU A 110 10.38 10.75 -5.35
N SER A 111 10.61 10.39 -4.09
CA SER A 111 11.68 10.95 -3.27
C SER A 111 12.95 10.09 -3.28
N PRO A 112 14.07 10.56 -3.82
CA PRO A 112 15.35 9.88 -3.67
C PRO A 112 15.78 9.76 -2.20
N THR A 113 15.33 10.69 -1.34
CA THR A 113 15.62 10.67 0.10
C THR A 113 14.90 9.51 0.80
N VAL A 114 13.65 9.23 0.42
CA VAL A 114 12.91 8.05 0.90
C VAL A 114 13.64 6.78 0.48
N THR A 115 14.03 6.68 -0.80
CA THR A 115 14.76 5.53 -1.33
C THR A 115 16.08 5.27 -0.58
N GLU A 116 16.88 6.32 -0.31
CA GLU A 116 18.09 6.22 0.50
C GLU A 116 17.79 5.76 1.94
N CYS A 117 16.76 6.34 2.55
CA CYS A 117 16.33 5.99 3.91
C CYS A 117 15.95 4.50 4.01
N VAL A 118 15.15 4.02 3.07
CA VAL A 118 14.67 2.63 3.05
C VAL A 118 15.85 1.65 2.87
N GLN A 119 16.80 1.96 2.01
CA GLN A 119 18.00 1.15 1.83
C GLN A 119 18.84 1.07 3.11
N ARG A 120 19.06 2.21 3.78
CA ARG A 120 19.94 2.29 4.95
C ARG A 120 19.34 1.73 6.23
N PHE A 121 18.06 1.97 6.45
CA PHE A 121 17.42 1.70 7.74
C PHE A 121 16.36 0.58 7.68
N PHE A 122 15.80 0.30 6.52
CA PHE A 122 14.77 -0.74 6.36
C PHE A 122 15.24 -1.92 5.50
N HIS A 123 16.53 -1.96 5.15
CA HIS A 123 17.24 -3.09 4.53
C HIS A 123 16.60 -3.60 3.25
N LEU A 124 15.98 -2.72 2.46
CA LEU A 124 15.36 -3.11 1.20
C LEU A 124 16.37 -2.96 0.04
N PRO A 125 16.57 -4.00 -0.79
CA PRO A 125 17.30 -3.88 -2.05
C PRO A 125 16.59 -2.92 -3.01
N LEU A 126 17.35 -2.13 -3.77
CA LEU A 126 16.80 -1.12 -4.69
C LEU A 126 16.62 -1.62 -6.13
N SER A 127 16.80 -2.92 -6.39
CA SER A 127 16.84 -3.48 -7.76
C SER A 127 15.58 -3.23 -8.60
N ASP A 128 14.42 -3.11 -7.92
CA ASP A 128 13.12 -3.01 -8.58
C ASP A 128 12.43 -1.66 -8.32
N ILE A 129 13.21 -0.67 -7.81
CA ILE A 129 12.70 0.66 -7.48
C ILE A 129 13.20 1.68 -8.51
N GLU A 130 12.29 2.52 -9.00
CA GLU A 130 12.58 3.63 -9.90
C GLU A 130 12.17 4.95 -9.25
N ILE A 131 13.07 5.94 -9.30
CA ILE A 131 12.77 7.29 -8.80
C ILE A 131 12.04 8.03 -9.91
N ALA A 132 10.74 8.19 -9.77
CA ALA A 132 9.88 8.89 -10.73
C ALA A 132 8.58 9.36 -10.06
N ASP A 133 7.93 10.33 -10.70
CA ASP A 133 6.56 10.71 -10.36
C ASP A 133 5.57 9.65 -10.86
N ALA A 134 4.71 9.15 -9.97
CA ALA A 134 3.77 8.07 -10.26
C ALA A 134 2.74 8.43 -11.35
N LEU A 135 2.27 9.70 -11.37
CA LEU A 135 1.32 10.17 -12.38
C LEU A 135 1.97 10.23 -13.75
N SER A 136 3.20 10.70 -13.81
CA SER A 136 3.98 10.73 -15.06
C SER A 136 4.30 9.32 -15.54
N TYR A 137 4.68 8.42 -14.62
CA TYR A 137 5.01 7.03 -14.92
C TYR A 137 3.83 6.27 -15.52
N ILE A 138 2.64 6.33 -14.90
CA ILE A 138 1.45 5.61 -15.36
C ILE A 138 1.01 6.03 -16.77
N ASN A 139 1.33 7.28 -17.18
CA ASN A 139 1.01 7.78 -18.51
C ASN A 139 1.99 7.33 -19.60
N THR A 140 3.17 6.85 -19.24
CA THR A 140 4.25 6.52 -20.18
C THR A 140 4.55 5.02 -20.25
N VAL A 141 4.21 4.27 -19.21
CA VAL A 141 4.47 2.83 -19.16
C VAL A 141 3.61 2.08 -20.18
N THR A 142 4.25 1.14 -20.89
CA THR A 142 3.61 0.30 -21.90
C THR A 142 3.42 -1.16 -21.43
N GLN A 143 4.12 -1.55 -20.39
CA GLN A 143 3.96 -2.85 -19.76
C GLN A 143 2.59 -2.93 -19.06
N GLN A 144 1.93 -4.10 -19.20
CA GLN A 144 0.71 -4.37 -18.44
C GLN A 144 1.04 -5.07 -17.12
N TYR A 145 0.23 -4.76 -16.11
CA TYR A 145 0.34 -5.32 -14.76
C TYR A 145 -0.96 -6.03 -14.36
N ASP A 146 -0.82 -7.08 -13.57
CA ASP A 146 -1.97 -7.75 -12.96
C ASP A 146 -2.51 -6.99 -11.76
N VAL A 147 -1.62 -6.28 -11.06
CA VAL A 147 -1.97 -5.52 -9.87
C VAL A 147 -1.25 -4.17 -9.91
N ILE A 148 -1.99 -3.11 -9.66
CA ILE A 148 -1.44 -1.79 -9.32
C ILE A 148 -1.82 -1.50 -7.87
N LEU A 149 -0.82 -1.20 -7.05
CA LEU A 149 -1.00 -0.74 -5.68
C LEU A 149 -0.70 0.76 -5.61
N LEU A 150 -1.49 1.50 -4.83
CA LEU A 150 -1.31 2.92 -4.63
C LEU A 150 -1.50 3.26 -3.15
N ASP A 151 -0.41 3.62 -2.47
CA ASP A 151 -0.44 3.99 -1.06
C ASP A 151 -0.07 5.46 -0.88
N PHE A 152 -0.99 6.34 -1.30
CA PHE A 152 -0.89 7.77 -1.10
C PHE A 152 -1.98 8.24 -0.14
N CYS A 153 -1.64 9.21 0.70
CA CYS A 153 -2.62 10.01 1.45
C CYS A 153 -2.66 11.41 0.86
N PHE A 154 -3.87 11.95 0.69
CA PHE A 154 -4.10 13.32 0.29
C PHE A 154 -4.45 14.14 1.51
N ASP A 155 -3.83 15.31 1.67
CA ASP A 155 -4.08 16.20 2.80
C ASP A 155 -5.38 17.02 2.60
N ASN A 156 -5.81 17.17 1.35
CA ASN A 156 -7.00 17.95 0.99
C ASN A 156 -7.61 17.52 -0.36
N ALA A 157 -8.80 18.05 -0.64
CA ALA A 157 -9.56 17.75 -1.85
C ALA A 157 -8.90 18.22 -3.16
N ASP A 158 -8.13 19.30 -3.10
CA ASP A 158 -7.55 19.92 -4.30
C ASP A 158 -6.41 19.08 -4.85
N ASP A 159 -5.75 18.29 -3.98
CA ASP A 159 -4.65 17.40 -4.35
C ASP A 159 -5.13 15.99 -4.76
N ASP A 160 -6.44 15.70 -4.63
CA ASP A 160 -7.01 14.39 -4.94
C ASP A 160 -7.17 14.18 -6.46
N PHE A 161 -6.08 13.73 -7.08
CA PHE A 161 -6.08 13.41 -8.50
C PHE A 161 -7.00 12.22 -8.89
N LEU A 162 -7.39 11.37 -7.91
CA LEU A 162 -8.31 10.26 -8.16
C LEU A 162 -9.70 10.77 -8.59
N LEU A 163 -10.12 11.91 -8.06
CA LEU A 163 -11.40 12.53 -8.45
C LEU A 163 -11.37 13.23 -9.81
N GLN A 164 -10.18 13.45 -10.39
CA GLN A 164 -10.07 13.98 -11.74
C GLN A 164 -10.36 12.92 -12.81
N GLY A 165 -10.27 11.63 -12.46
CA GLY A 165 -10.64 10.51 -13.32
C GLY A 165 -9.60 10.06 -14.35
N ASP A 166 -8.67 10.94 -14.73
CA ASP A 166 -7.65 10.61 -15.74
C ASP A 166 -6.69 9.51 -15.27
N PHE A 167 -6.26 9.58 -14.00
CA PHE A 167 -5.43 8.55 -13.41
C PHE A 167 -6.12 7.18 -13.41
N LEU A 168 -7.39 7.12 -13.01
CA LEU A 168 -8.15 5.86 -12.95
C LEU A 168 -8.26 5.21 -14.32
N LYS A 169 -8.50 6.01 -15.35
CA LYS A 169 -8.55 5.56 -16.74
C LYS A 169 -7.18 5.03 -17.20
N GLN A 170 -6.09 5.75 -16.92
CA GLN A 170 -4.74 5.29 -17.28
C GLN A 170 -4.35 4.03 -16.50
N ALA A 171 -4.65 3.95 -15.21
CA ALA A 171 -4.45 2.74 -14.43
C ALA A 171 -5.21 1.54 -15.04
N SER A 172 -6.47 1.74 -15.44
CA SER A 172 -7.23 0.70 -16.14
C SER A 172 -6.58 0.28 -17.47
N ASN A 173 -6.00 1.19 -18.24
CA ASN A 173 -5.33 0.86 -19.51
C ASN A 173 -4.04 0.05 -19.29
N VAL A 174 -3.32 0.33 -18.21
CA VAL A 174 -2.06 -0.36 -17.83
C VAL A 174 -2.32 -1.71 -17.17
N LEU A 175 -3.51 -1.95 -16.65
CA LEU A 175 -3.91 -3.24 -16.09
C LEU A 175 -4.21 -4.28 -17.19
N SER A 176 -3.82 -5.54 -16.93
CA SER A 176 -4.22 -6.69 -17.72
C SER A 176 -5.76 -6.87 -17.74
N GLU A 177 -6.29 -7.76 -18.60
CA GLU A 177 -7.74 -7.96 -18.78
C GLU A 177 -8.48 -8.32 -17.48
N SER A 178 -7.82 -9.00 -16.55
CA SER A 178 -8.34 -9.33 -15.22
C SER A 178 -7.58 -8.61 -14.10
N GLY A 179 -6.98 -7.47 -14.43
CA GLY A 179 -6.14 -6.73 -13.49
C GLY A 179 -6.93 -5.97 -12.44
N GLU A 180 -6.25 -5.63 -11.35
CA GLU A 180 -6.82 -5.00 -10.17
C GLU A 180 -6.01 -3.77 -9.74
N LEU A 181 -6.70 -2.68 -9.43
CA LEU A 181 -6.16 -1.49 -8.77
C LEU A 181 -6.57 -1.52 -7.30
N LEU A 182 -5.59 -1.53 -6.38
CA LEU A 182 -5.83 -1.41 -4.95
C LEU A 182 -5.20 -0.11 -4.44
N PHE A 183 -5.95 0.65 -3.67
CA PHE A 183 -5.42 1.90 -3.15
C PHE A 183 -5.95 2.25 -1.77
N ASN A 184 -5.08 2.90 -0.99
CA ASN A 184 -5.42 3.55 0.27
C ASN A 184 -6.14 4.86 -0.03
N TYR A 185 -7.26 5.10 0.63
CA TYR A 185 -8.02 6.33 0.48
C TYR A 185 -8.55 6.83 1.82
N CYS A 186 -8.36 8.10 2.09
CA CYS A 186 -8.94 8.77 3.25
C CYS A 186 -9.99 9.77 2.77
N PRO A 187 -11.29 9.38 2.70
CA PRO A 187 -12.32 10.25 2.17
C PRO A 187 -12.51 11.48 3.10
N TYR A 188 -12.37 12.67 2.55
CA TYR A 188 -12.62 13.93 3.27
C TYR A 188 -14.11 14.24 3.40
N SER A 189 -14.97 13.59 2.62
CA SER A 189 -16.43 13.64 2.73
C SER A 189 -17.10 12.40 2.14
N GLU A 190 -18.33 12.11 2.56
CA GLU A 190 -19.16 11.05 1.97
C GLU A 190 -19.44 11.32 0.48
N ALA A 191 -19.64 12.59 0.11
CA ALA A 191 -19.87 12.97 -1.28
C ALA A 191 -18.65 12.66 -2.17
N ALA A 192 -17.43 12.90 -1.67
CA ALA A 192 -16.20 12.56 -2.38
C ALA A 192 -16.06 11.05 -2.61
N LEU A 193 -16.37 10.24 -1.60
CA LEU A 193 -16.36 8.79 -1.75
C LEU A 193 -17.39 8.32 -2.80
N VAL A 194 -18.61 8.85 -2.75
CA VAL A 194 -19.64 8.52 -3.74
C VAL A 194 -19.21 8.90 -5.16
N GLU A 195 -18.56 10.05 -5.34
CA GLU A 195 -18.07 10.47 -6.65
C GLU A 195 -16.93 9.57 -7.13
N LEU A 196 -15.98 9.23 -6.27
CA LEU A 196 -14.91 8.28 -6.59
C LEU A 196 -15.46 6.91 -7.01
N LEU A 197 -16.45 6.37 -6.29
CA LEU A 197 -17.08 5.09 -6.65
C LEU A 197 -17.76 5.16 -8.02
N LYS A 198 -18.40 6.28 -8.37
CA LYS A 198 -18.96 6.48 -9.73
C LYS A 198 -17.89 6.53 -10.80
N LEU A 199 -16.76 7.20 -10.54
CA LEU A 199 -15.63 7.25 -11.48
C LEU A 199 -15.06 5.84 -11.72
N LEU A 200 -14.82 5.09 -10.65
CA LEU A 200 -14.33 3.71 -10.74
C LEU A 200 -15.25 2.81 -11.57
N LYS A 201 -16.56 2.95 -11.41
CA LYS A 201 -17.55 2.13 -12.17
C LYS A 201 -17.60 2.44 -13.67
N ARG A 202 -16.88 3.45 -14.16
CA ARG A 202 -16.73 3.71 -15.61
C ARG A 202 -15.74 2.76 -16.27
N ASP A 203 -14.66 2.41 -15.54
CA ASP A 203 -13.50 1.69 -16.10
C ASP A 203 -13.30 0.30 -15.46
N PHE A 204 -14.01 0.00 -14.35
CA PHE A 204 -13.91 -1.26 -13.61
C PHE A 204 -15.29 -1.93 -13.47
N ILE A 205 -15.28 -3.28 -13.51
CA ILE A 205 -16.47 -4.10 -13.44
C ILE A 205 -16.97 -4.23 -11.99
N SER A 206 -16.04 -4.42 -11.04
CA SER A 206 -16.38 -4.55 -9.63
C SER A 206 -15.51 -3.64 -8.77
N VAL A 207 -16.06 -3.19 -7.64
CA VAL A 207 -15.37 -2.36 -6.66
C VAL A 207 -15.63 -2.93 -5.28
N THR A 208 -14.56 -3.26 -4.55
CA THR A 208 -14.62 -3.69 -3.15
C THR A 208 -14.09 -2.57 -2.27
N VAL A 209 -14.79 -2.25 -1.19
CA VAL A 209 -14.38 -1.26 -0.19
C VAL A 209 -14.20 -1.96 1.14
N VAL A 210 -13.04 -1.76 1.76
CA VAL A 210 -12.69 -2.29 3.09
C VAL A 210 -12.59 -1.16 4.08
N GLU A 211 -13.41 -1.20 5.13
CA GLU A 211 -13.34 -0.29 6.27
C GLU A 211 -12.61 -0.94 7.45
N PHE A 212 -11.92 -0.12 8.24
CA PHE A 212 -11.21 -0.55 9.43
C PHE A 212 -11.86 0.01 10.71
N TYR A 213 -11.66 -0.69 11.85
CA TYR A 213 -12.22 -0.22 13.15
C TYR A 213 -11.59 1.09 13.63
N ASP A 214 -10.28 1.21 13.52
CA ASP A 214 -9.51 2.27 14.17
C ASP A 214 -8.90 3.29 13.18
N LEU A 215 -9.27 3.22 11.90
CA LEU A 215 -8.75 4.12 10.87
C LEU A 215 -9.89 4.84 10.15
N LYS A 216 -9.61 6.07 9.73
CA LYS A 216 -10.47 6.79 8.77
C LYS A 216 -10.22 6.36 7.33
N ASN A 217 -9.05 5.80 7.09
CA ASN A 217 -8.67 5.24 5.80
C ASN A 217 -9.55 4.05 5.46
N ILE A 218 -9.79 3.90 4.18
CA ILE A 218 -10.38 2.71 3.58
C ILE A 218 -9.42 2.17 2.53
N VAL A 219 -9.49 0.89 2.23
CA VAL A 219 -8.83 0.33 1.05
C VAL A 219 -9.88 0.02 0.02
N ILE A 220 -9.67 0.51 -1.20
CA ILE A 220 -10.54 0.24 -2.34
C ILE A 220 -9.79 -0.67 -3.31
N LYS A 221 -10.46 -1.76 -3.71
CA LYS A 221 -10.02 -2.66 -4.79
C LYS A 221 -10.99 -2.51 -5.96
N ALA A 222 -10.51 -2.03 -7.09
CA ALA A 222 -11.25 -1.93 -8.34
C ALA A 222 -10.73 -2.97 -9.33
N SER A 223 -11.60 -3.85 -9.84
CA SER A 223 -11.22 -4.98 -10.70
C SER A 223 -11.86 -4.88 -12.07
N LYS A 224 -11.11 -5.29 -13.09
CA LYS A 224 -11.59 -5.46 -14.48
C LYS A 224 -12.33 -6.79 -14.69
N SER A 225 -12.47 -7.60 -13.66
CA SER A 225 -13.25 -8.83 -13.63
C SER A 225 -14.38 -8.77 -12.59
N LEU A 226 -15.28 -9.74 -12.61
CA LEU A 226 -16.28 -9.86 -11.56
C LEU A 226 -15.58 -10.11 -10.22
N GLY A 227 -15.93 -9.30 -9.24
CA GLY A 227 -15.41 -9.43 -7.88
C GLY A 227 -15.95 -10.69 -7.22
N GLU A 228 -15.10 -11.36 -6.47
CA GLU A 228 -15.54 -12.42 -5.56
C GLU A 228 -15.96 -11.80 -4.24
N VAL A 229 -17.08 -12.26 -3.71
CA VAL A 229 -17.52 -11.94 -2.36
C VAL A 229 -16.69 -12.81 -1.41
N PHE A 230 -15.94 -12.20 -0.54
CA PHE A 230 -15.24 -12.90 0.54
C PHE A 230 -15.56 -12.22 1.87
N ASP A 231 -15.57 -12.98 2.93
CA ASP A 231 -15.71 -12.44 4.28
C ASP A 231 -14.35 -12.30 4.99
N GLU A 232 -14.37 -11.66 6.14
CA GLU A 232 -13.16 -11.43 6.94
C GLU A 232 -12.48 -12.74 7.35
N ALA A 233 -13.25 -13.80 7.62
CA ALA A 233 -12.72 -15.09 8.03
C ALA A 233 -12.00 -15.79 6.87
N GLU A 234 -12.57 -15.77 5.67
CA GLU A 234 -11.93 -16.27 4.45
C GLU A 234 -10.64 -15.52 4.16
N PHE A 235 -10.66 -14.18 4.27
CA PHE A 235 -9.47 -13.35 4.12
C PHE A 235 -8.40 -13.75 5.12
N ALA A 236 -8.71 -13.78 6.41
CA ALA A 236 -7.77 -14.13 7.47
C ALA A 236 -7.20 -15.55 7.36
N MET A 237 -7.94 -16.47 6.76
CA MET A 237 -7.53 -17.87 6.57
C MET A 237 -6.60 -18.08 5.36
N HIS A 238 -6.49 -17.12 4.44
CA HIS A 238 -5.64 -17.24 3.26
C HIS A 238 -4.16 -17.43 3.64
N PRO A 239 -3.42 -18.41 3.05
CA PRO A 239 -2.05 -18.74 3.45
C PRO A 239 -1.07 -17.55 3.42
N ALA A 240 -1.15 -16.71 2.37
CA ALA A 240 -0.29 -15.53 2.25
C ALA A 240 -0.57 -14.52 3.38
N ILE A 241 -1.83 -14.34 3.76
CA ILE A 241 -2.22 -13.41 4.81
C ILE A 241 -1.74 -13.90 6.17
N LYS A 242 -1.96 -15.18 6.48
CA LYS A 242 -1.44 -15.80 7.72
C LYS A 242 0.07 -15.67 7.86
N ALA A 243 0.80 -15.87 6.77
CA ALA A 243 2.26 -15.80 6.77
C ALA A 243 2.79 -14.40 7.13
N LEU A 244 2.05 -13.34 6.75
CA LEU A 244 2.45 -11.94 6.92
C LEU A 244 1.81 -11.23 8.10
N THR A 245 0.82 -11.84 8.76
CA THR A 245 0.11 -11.26 9.92
C THR A 245 0.37 -12.00 11.22
N GLU A 246 1.06 -13.15 11.18
CA GLU A 246 1.25 -14.07 12.33
C GLU A 246 -0.06 -14.51 12.98
N GLY A 247 -1.15 -14.53 12.22
CA GLY A 247 -2.47 -14.84 12.75
C GLY A 247 -3.07 -13.75 13.64
N ARG A 248 -2.50 -12.55 13.65
CA ARG A 248 -3.15 -11.37 14.24
C ARG A 248 -4.40 -11.08 13.45
N GLU A 249 -5.48 -10.70 14.13
CA GLU A 249 -6.69 -10.24 13.46
C GLU A 249 -6.36 -9.03 12.60
N VAL A 250 -6.70 -9.11 11.32
CA VAL A 250 -6.72 -7.93 10.46
C VAL A 250 -7.86 -7.06 10.96
N SER A 251 -7.59 -5.80 11.28
CA SER A 251 -8.56 -4.90 11.90
C SER A 251 -9.64 -4.42 10.90
N ILE A 252 -10.21 -5.35 10.15
CA ILE A 252 -11.30 -5.07 9.19
C ILE A 252 -12.60 -4.94 9.95
N LYS A 253 -13.34 -3.87 9.69
CA LYS A 253 -14.67 -3.60 10.25
C LYS A 253 -15.76 -4.11 9.32
N LYS A 254 -15.60 -3.91 8.02
CA LYS A 254 -16.60 -4.28 7.03
C LYS A 254 -16.03 -4.28 5.60
N ILE A 255 -16.55 -5.19 4.79
CA ILE A 255 -16.24 -5.31 3.37
C ILE A 255 -17.54 -5.10 2.59
N TYR A 256 -17.49 -4.24 1.58
CA TYR A 256 -18.61 -3.98 0.67
C TYR A 256 -18.18 -4.32 -0.75
N LEU A 257 -19.07 -4.93 -1.52
CA LEU A 257 -18.91 -5.16 -2.95
C LEU A 257 -19.96 -4.39 -3.73
N PHE A 258 -19.54 -3.63 -4.73
CA PHE A 258 -20.36 -2.81 -5.60
C PHE A 258 -20.28 -3.27 -7.07
#